data_cc473667e8d917ee5ee8fdf7d561a089
#
_entry.id   cc473667e8d917ee5ee8fdf7d561a089
#
_cell.length_a   1.000
_cell.length_b   1.000
_cell.length_c   1.000
_cell.angle_alpha   90.00
_cell.angle_beta   90.00
_cell.angle_gamma   90.00
#
_symmetry.space_group_name_H-M   'P 1'
#
loop_
_entity.id
_entity.type
_entity.pdbx_description
1 polymer ?
#
loop_
_entity_poly.entity_id
_entity_poly.type
_entity_poly.pdbx_seq_one_letter_code
_entity_poly.pdbx_strand_id
1 'polypeptide(L)'
;MAQRKITQARAHETRSRILTGAAEAFAEHGFAGATIADIMTRSGVTKRALYFHFDTKEEVADAVLAAHTTWLRDAVAALAGSPVQRLVDYGYLTCDGLADDPIFQATARLAIERETYGAGRPASFGVWQETTRDMLDEVAAAGCLNAGVDTGVVARMLSAPGLGLHLSARASDPSSRLHAEIEQFWTHAGATLVRPEALPGVTLRRARPTA
;
A
#
# COMPACT_ATOMS: atom_id res chain seq x y z
N MET A 1 11.03 -35.41 9.96
CA MET A 1 10.33 -34.42 9.12
C MET A 1 9.46 -33.46 9.93
N ALA A 2 8.69 -33.88 10.93
CA ALA A 2 7.81 -33.04 11.75
C ALA A 2 8.58 -31.90 12.50
N GLN A 3 9.69 -32.23 13.17
CA GLN A 3 10.48 -31.26 13.94
C GLN A 3 11.01 -30.10 13.07
N ARG A 4 11.46 -30.37 11.83
CA ARG A 4 11.93 -29.36 10.89
C ARG A 4 10.79 -28.42 10.43
N LYS A 5 9.59 -28.95 10.21
CA LYS A 5 8.39 -28.15 9.89
C LYS A 5 7.99 -27.23 11.03
N ILE A 6 8.03 -27.72 12.29
CA ILE A 6 7.73 -26.92 13.48
C ILE A 6 8.75 -25.79 13.65
N THR A 7 10.02 -26.04 13.45
CA THR A 7 11.07 -25.00 13.54
C THR A 7 10.90 -23.93 12.46
N GLN A 8 10.60 -24.33 11.23
CA GLN A 8 10.33 -23.39 10.12
C GLN A 8 9.08 -22.55 10.37
N ALA A 9 7.99 -23.16 10.88
CA ALA A 9 6.75 -22.42 11.20
C ALA A 9 7.00 -21.38 12.29
N ARG A 10 7.72 -21.71 13.36
CA ARG A 10 8.10 -20.77 14.42
C ARG A 10 9.00 -19.64 13.92
N ALA A 11 9.94 -19.94 13.04
CA ALA A 11 10.81 -18.92 12.44
C ALA A 11 10.00 -17.96 11.57
N HIS A 12 9.05 -18.49 10.81
CA HIS A 12 8.15 -17.68 9.97
C HIS A 12 7.25 -16.77 10.84
N GLU A 13 6.66 -17.32 11.90
CA GLU A 13 5.84 -16.56 12.86
C GLU A 13 6.64 -15.44 13.52
N THR A 14 7.88 -15.74 13.97
CA THR A 14 8.77 -14.74 14.57
C THR A 14 9.10 -13.63 13.57
N ARG A 15 9.41 -14.00 12.32
CA ARG A 15 9.69 -13.02 11.26
C ARG A 15 8.48 -12.14 10.96
N SER A 16 7.27 -12.71 10.91
CA SER A 16 6.01 -11.95 10.73
C SER A 16 5.81 -10.94 11.85
N ARG A 17 6.00 -11.35 13.12
CA ARG A 17 5.90 -10.44 14.28
C ARG A 17 6.91 -9.29 14.20
N ILE A 18 8.16 -9.57 13.78
CA ILE A 18 9.16 -8.53 13.57
C ILE A 18 8.68 -7.54 12.51
N LEU A 19 8.14 -8.00 11.37
CA LEU A 19 7.66 -7.13 10.31
C LEU A 19 6.49 -6.25 10.76
N THR A 20 5.55 -6.80 11.52
CA THR A 20 4.43 -6.02 12.09
C THR A 20 4.94 -4.94 13.04
N GLY A 21 5.77 -5.29 14.04
CA GLY A 21 6.32 -4.32 14.97
C GLY A 21 7.23 -3.28 14.32
N ALA A 22 7.95 -3.67 13.27
CA ALA A 22 8.76 -2.74 12.48
C ALA A 22 7.88 -1.77 11.67
N ALA A 23 6.80 -2.28 11.06
CA ALA A 23 5.85 -1.46 10.34
C ALA A 23 5.21 -0.40 11.26
N GLU A 24 4.77 -0.80 12.45
CA GLU A 24 4.25 0.14 13.46
C GLU A 24 5.29 1.20 13.84
N ALA A 25 6.55 0.80 14.07
CA ALA A 25 7.62 1.72 14.43
C ALA A 25 7.95 2.70 13.28
N PHE A 26 8.04 2.20 12.04
CA PHE A 26 8.31 3.04 10.88
C PHE A 26 7.13 3.95 10.53
N ALA A 27 5.89 3.49 10.68
CA ALA A 27 4.70 4.32 10.47
C ALA A 27 4.67 5.49 11.43
N GLU A 28 5.04 5.28 12.71
CA GLU A 28 5.00 6.32 13.74
C GLU A 28 6.21 7.24 13.70
N HIS A 29 7.42 6.69 13.59
CA HIS A 29 8.66 7.44 13.78
C HIS A 29 9.47 7.69 12.51
N GLY A 30 9.08 7.05 11.38
CA GLY A 30 9.86 7.03 10.15
C GLY A 30 11.11 6.17 10.25
N PHE A 31 11.90 6.09 9.17
CA PHE A 31 13.13 5.30 9.19
C PHE A 31 14.17 5.89 10.16
N ALA A 32 14.40 7.20 10.09
CA ALA A 32 15.44 7.84 10.92
C ALA A 32 15.12 7.76 12.42
N GLY A 33 13.85 7.98 12.80
CA GLY A 33 13.42 8.02 14.21
C GLY A 33 13.18 6.64 14.83
N ALA A 34 12.80 5.63 14.07
CA ALA A 34 12.58 4.28 14.58
C ALA A 34 13.91 3.61 14.99
N THR A 35 13.93 2.98 16.17
CA THR A 35 15.09 2.24 16.67
C THR A 35 14.84 0.73 16.67
N ILE A 36 15.91 -0.06 16.69
CA ILE A 36 15.81 -1.53 16.89
C ILE A 36 15.13 -1.87 18.22
N ALA A 37 15.28 -1.04 19.25
CA ALA A 37 14.60 -1.22 20.52
C ALA A 37 13.09 -1.05 20.41
N ASP A 38 12.62 -0.06 19.63
CA ASP A 38 11.19 0.15 19.35
C ASP A 38 10.59 -1.06 18.61
N ILE A 39 11.30 -1.56 17.57
CA ILE A 39 10.89 -2.74 16.83
C ILE A 39 10.79 -3.96 17.73
N MET A 40 11.77 -4.18 18.58
CA MET A 40 11.76 -5.29 19.54
C MET A 40 10.60 -5.19 20.54
N THR A 41 10.34 -3.99 21.06
CA THR A 41 9.25 -3.75 22.02
C THR A 41 7.89 -4.05 21.39
N ARG A 42 7.64 -3.54 20.18
CA ARG A 42 6.37 -3.73 19.44
C ARG A 42 6.17 -5.17 19.01
N SER A 43 7.21 -5.81 18.50
CA SER A 43 7.16 -7.21 18.04
C SER A 43 7.16 -8.23 19.18
N GLY A 44 7.56 -7.84 20.41
CA GLY A 44 7.71 -8.75 21.54
C GLY A 44 8.77 -9.82 21.31
N VAL A 45 9.83 -9.53 20.55
CA VAL A 45 10.93 -10.46 20.28
C VAL A 45 12.20 -10.05 21.01
N THR A 46 13.08 -11.02 21.28
CA THR A 46 14.39 -10.73 21.87
C THR A 46 15.37 -10.19 20.82
N LYS A 47 16.39 -9.45 21.26
CA LYS A 47 17.48 -8.97 20.39
C LYS A 47 18.10 -10.10 19.55
N ARG A 48 18.34 -11.26 20.18
CA ARG A 48 18.89 -12.44 19.50
C ARG A 48 17.95 -12.95 18.40
N ALA A 49 16.64 -12.96 18.63
CA ALA A 49 15.66 -13.41 17.66
C ALA A 49 15.56 -12.42 16.47
N LEU A 50 15.63 -11.12 16.71
CA LEU A 50 15.65 -10.12 15.66
C LEU A 50 16.89 -10.28 14.78
N TYR A 51 18.08 -10.32 15.35
CA TYR A 51 19.34 -10.44 14.61
C TYR A 51 19.57 -11.83 13.98
N PHE A 52 18.77 -12.82 14.36
CA PHE A 52 18.71 -14.10 13.63
C PHE A 52 18.03 -13.95 12.26
N HIS A 53 17.13 -12.98 12.11
CA HIS A 53 16.36 -12.76 10.89
C HIS A 53 16.85 -11.59 10.04
N PHE A 54 17.44 -10.57 10.64
CA PHE A 54 17.83 -9.32 9.98
C PHE A 54 19.13 -8.78 10.62
N ASP A 55 20.12 -8.49 9.81
CA ASP A 55 21.40 -7.97 10.30
C ASP A 55 21.35 -6.46 10.55
N THR A 56 20.51 -5.72 9.81
CA THR A 56 20.43 -4.26 9.85
C THR A 56 18.99 -3.76 9.90
N LYS A 57 18.81 -2.48 10.30
CA LYS A 57 17.50 -1.81 10.25
C LYS A 57 17.02 -1.62 8.81
N GLU A 58 17.95 -1.42 7.89
CA GLU A 58 17.70 -1.31 6.45
C GLU A 58 17.09 -2.60 5.89
N GLU A 59 17.62 -3.77 6.30
CA GLU A 59 17.05 -5.06 5.89
C GLU A 59 15.63 -5.26 6.42
N VAL A 60 15.36 -4.80 7.64
CA VAL A 60 13.99 -4.83 8.18
C VAL A 60 13.07 -3.93 7.36
N ALA A 61 13.50 -2.71 7.02
CA ALA A 61 12.72 -1.79 6.19
C ALA A 61 12.45 -2.38 4.79
N ASP A 62 13.48 -2.94 4.14
CA ASP A 62 13.33 -3.61 2.85
C ASP A 62 12.33 -4.78 2.91
N ALA A 63 12.36 -5.54 4.01
CA ALA A 63 11.44 -6.65 4.19
C ALA A 63 9.98 -6.18 4.43
N VAL A 64 9.76 -5.03 5.08
CA VAL A 64 8.44 -4.39 5.19
C VAL A 64 7.94 -3.96 3.81
N LEU A 65 8.79 -3.30 3.01
CA LEU A 65 8.46 -2.90 1.64
C LEU A 65 8.14 -4.10 0.74
N ALA A 66 8.90 -5.18 0.84
CA ALA A 66 8.66 -6.41 0.09
C ALA A 66 7.36 -7.11 0.50
N ALA A 67 7.04 -7.10 1.80
CA ALA A 67 5.77 -7.64 2.31
C ALA A 67 4.58 -6.86 1.75
N HIS A 68 4.64 -5.54 1.74
CA HIS A 68 3.62 -4.69 1.11
C HIS A 68 3.47 -4.97 -0.38
N THR A 69 4.58 -5.05 -1.13
CA THR A 69 4.56 -5.35 -2.57
C THR A 69 3.87 -6.68 -2.86
N THR A 70 4.16 -7.71 -2.06
CA THR A 70 3.54 -9.02 -2.20
C THR A 70 2.04 -8.97 -1.92
N TRP A 71 1.67 -8.35 -0.80
CA TRP A 71 0.28 -8.17 -0.41
C TRP A 71 -0.51 -7.38 -1.47
N LEU A 72 0.04 -6.26 -1.97
CA LEU A 72 -0.62 -5.43 -2.98
C LEU A 72 -0.90 -6.21 -4.26
N ARG A 73 0.08 -6.96 -4.76
CA ARG A 73 -0.10 -7.80 -5.95
C ARG A 73 -1.22 -8.83 -5.75
N ASP A 74 -1.23 -9.52 -4.61
CA ASP A 74 -2.23 -10.54 -4.31
C ASP A 74 -3.63 -9.91 -4.14
N ALA A 75 -3.71 -8.75 -3.49
CA ALA A 75 -4.95 -8.01 -3.30
C ALA A 75 -5.52 -7.49 -4.64
N VAL A 76 -4.67 -6.95 -5.52
CA VAL A 76 -5.09 -6.51 -6.87
C VAL A 76 -5.54 -7.69 -7.72
N ALA A 77 -4.86 -8.83 -7.64
CA ALA A 77 -5.24 -10.04 -8.35
C ALA A 77 -6.61 -10.59 -7.90
N ALA A 78 -7.00 -10.33 -6.66
CA ALA A 78 -8.30 -10.73 -6.10
C ALA A 78 -9.45 -9.77 -6.48
N LEU A 79 -9.16 -8.59 -7.02
CA LEU A 79 -10.20 -7.65 -7.47
C LEU A 79 -11.01 -8.24 -8.62
N ALA A 80 -12.34 -8.17 -8.51
CA ALA A 80 -13.28 -8.72 -9.50
C ALA A 80 -14.07 -7.61 -10.22
N GLY A 81 -14.73 -7.98 -11.32
CA GLY A 81 -15.56 -7.06 -12.09
C GLY A 81 -14.89 -6.53 -13.36
N SER A 82 -15.46 -5.47 -13.94
CA SER A 82 -14.90 -4.81 -15.11
C SER A 82 -13.56 -4.15 -14.79
N PRO A 83 -12.69 -3.89 -15.79
CA PRO A 83 -11.44 -3.17 -15.57
C PRO A 83 -11.64 -1.82 -14.87
N VAL A 84 -12.74 -1.10 -15.20
CA VAL A 84 -13.10 0.17 -14.54
C VAL A 84 -13.47 -0.06 -13.07
N GLN A 85 -14.28 -1.10 -12.77
CA GLN A 85 -14.63 -1.42 -11.38
C GLN A 85 -13.40 -1.78 -10.55
N ARG A 86 -12.50 -2.60 -11.10
CA ARG A 86 -11.25 -2.98 -10.44
C ARG A 86 -10.37 -1.77 -10.13
N LEU A 87 -10.27 -0.80 -11.06
CA LEU A 87 -9.54 0.44 -10.84
C LEU A 87 -10.15 1.28 -9.71
N VAL A 88 -11.49 1.39 -9.66
CA VAL A 88 -12.21 2.07 -8.56
C VAL A 88 -11.96 1.36 -7.23
N ASP A 89 -12.12 0.04 -7.20
CA ASP A 89 -11.91 -0.77 -5.99
C ASP A 89 -10.46 -0.73 -5.50
N TYR A 90 -9.49 -0.64 -6.41
CA TYR A 90 -8.09 -0.40 -6.05
C TYR A 90 -7.88 0.93 -5.33
N GLY A 91 -8.59 1.99 -5.74
CA GLY A 91 -8.58 3.27 -5.04
C GLY A 91 -9.06 3.13 -3.59
N TYR A 92 -10.15 2.41 -3.35
CA TYR A 92 -10.63 2.12 -2.00
C TYR A 92 -9.68 1.23 -1.20
N LEU A 93 -9.11 0.20 -1.84
CA LEU A 93 -8.11 -0.69 -1.22
C LEU A 93 -6.90 0.10 -0.68
N THR A 94 -6.42 1.07 -1.45
CA THR A 94 -5.30 1.93 -1.03
C THR A 94 -5.68 2.86 0.12
N CYS A 95 -6.90 3.39 0.12
CA CYS A 95 -7.41 4.21 1.22
C CYS A 95 -7.55 3.40 2.52
N ASP A 96 -8.13 2.21 2.45
CA ASP A 96 -8.27 1.30 3.60
C ASP A 96 -6.89 0.92 4.18
N GLY A 97 -5.94 0.56 3.29
CA GLY A 97 -4.57 0.26 3.70
C GLY A 97 -3.88 1.43 4.40
N LEU A 98 -4.01 2.64 3.87
CA LEU A 98 -3.45 3.84 4.50
C LEU A 98 -4.12 4.19 5.85
N ALA A 99 -5.40 3.88 6.00
CA ALA A 99 -6.13 4.14 7.24
C ALA A 99 -5.79 3.13 8.35
N ASP A 100 -5.74 1.84 8.02
CA ASP A 100 -5.86 0.77 9.01
C ASP A 100 -4.69 -0.22 9.02
N ASP A 101 -3.82 -0.26 7.98
CA ASP A 101 -2.72 -1.23 7.90
C ASP A 101 -1.35 -0.60 8.20
N PRO A 102 -0.67 -1.00 9.29
CA PRO A 102 0.65 -0.48 9.64
C PRO A 102 1.72 -0.70 8.56
N ILE A 103 1.66 -1.82 7.81
CA ILE A 103 2.61 -2.10 6.73
C ILE A 103 2.41 -1.11 5.59
N PHE A 104 1.16 -0.78 5.27
CA PHE A 104 0.83 0.21 4.25
C PHE A 104 1.28 1.62 4.66
N GLN A 105 0.98 2.02 5.91
CA GLN A 105 1.40 3.30 6.48
C GLN A 105 2.93 3.44 6.54
N ALA A 106 3.63 2.39 6.97
CA ALA A 106 5.09 2.34 6.97
C ALA A 106 5.65 2.48 5.57
N THR A 107 5.07 1.78 4.59
CA THR A 107 5.52 1.85 3.18
C THR A 107 5.38 3.25 2.63
N ALA A 108 4.26 3.94 2.88
CA ALA A 108 4.07 5.33 2.47
C ALA A 108 5.10 6.25 3.11
N ARG A 109 5.37 6.09 4.41
CA ARG A 109 6.36 6.87 5.15
C ARG A 109 7.78 6.64 4.64
N LEU A 110 8.18 5.38 4.49
CA LEU A 110 9.48 5.00 3.98
C LEU A 110 9.71 5.48 2.55
N ALA A 111 8.64 5.53 1.72
CA ALA A 111 8.72 6.07 0.36
C ALA A 111 9.08 7.56 0.33
N ILE A 112 8.58 8.34 1.29
CA ILE A 112 8.91 9.78 1.44
C ILE A 112 10.35 9.95 1.94
N GLU A 113 10.78 9.13 2.90
CA GLU A 113 12.08 9.24 3.56
C GLU A 113 13.21 8.48 2.81
N ARG A 114 12.97 8.08 1.58
CA ARG A 114 13.87 7.24 0.80
C ARG A 114 15.31 7.76 0.71
N GLU A 115 15.49 9.06 0.58
CA GLU A 115 16.81 9.69 0.51
C GLU A 115 17.59 9.53 1.82
N THR A 116 16.87 9.32 2.93
CA THR A 116 17.45 9.23 4.27
C THR A 116 18.11 7.87 4.54
N TYR A 117 17.64 6.77 3.91
CA TYR A 117 18.13 5.42 4.23
C TYR A 117 18.59 4.56 3.05
N GLY A 118 18.51 5.06 1.81
CA GLY A 118 18.87 4.16 0.72
C GLY A 118 18.88 4.73 -0.68
N ALA A 119 19.84 5.60 -0.98
CA ALA A 119 20.17 5.89 -2.37
C ALA A 119 20.52 4.58 -3.11
N GLY A 120 19.71 4.21 -4.12
CA GLY A 120 19.92 3.01 -4.94
C GLY A 120 19.00 1.82 -4.65
N ARG A 121 18.16 1.86 -3.61
CA ARG A 121 17.16 0.79 -3.34
C ARG A 121 15.87 0.99 -4.15
N PRO A 122 15.13 -0.09 -4.49
CA PRO A 122 13.89 0.00 -5.28
C PRO A 122 12.91 0.98 -4.65
N ALA A 123 12.31 1.85 -5.46
CA ALA A 123 11.34 2.82 -4.99
C ALA A 123 10.01 2.10 -4.73
N SER A 124 9.61 1.96 -3.47
CA SER A 124 8.27 1.49 -3.11
C SER A 124 7.15 2.36 -3.73
N PHE A 125 7.41 3.65 -3.92
CA PHE A 125 6.49 4.54 -4.64
C PHE A 125 6.34 4.15 -6.13
N GLY A 126 7.40 3.62 -6.76
CA GLY A 126 7.34 3.07 -8.13
C GLY A 126 6.34 1.93 -8.26
N VAL A 127 6.25 1.05 -7.25
CA VAL A 127 5.29 -0.08 -7.26
C VAL A 127 3.84 0.42 -7.33
N TRP A 128 3.48 1.46 -6.59
CA TRP A 128 2.13 2.03 -6.69
C TRP A 128 1.86 2.65 -8.05
N GLN A 129 2.82 3.39 -8.60
CA GLN A 129 2.69 3.99 -9.93
C GLN A 129 2.58 2.93 -11.02
N GLU A 130 3.42 1.90 -10.97
CA GLU A 130 3.38 0.77 -11.91
C GLU A 130 2.05 0.03 -11.83
N THR A 131 1.61 -0.34 -10.62
CA THR A 131 0.31 -1.01 -10.41
C THR A 131 -0.85 -0.15 -10.93
N THR A 132 -0.86 1.14 -10.63
CA THR A 132 -1.90 2.07 -11.12
C THR A 132 -1.86 2.17 -12.64
N ARG A 133 -0.68 2.21 -13.23
CA ARG A 133 -0.52 2.25 -14.69
C ARG A 133 -1.01 0.97 -15.34
N ASP A 134 -0.63 -0.20 -14.82
CA ASP A 134 -1.06 -1.49 -15.36
C ASP A 134 -2.59 -1.61 -15.35
N MET A 135 -3.25 -1.17 -14.29
CA MET A 135 -4.71 -1.15 -14.20
C MET A 135 -5.35 -0.16 -15.19
N LEU A 136 -4.75 1.01 -15.39
CA LEU A 136 -5.20 1.96 -16.41
C LEU A 136 -5.00 1.41 -17.83
N ASP A 137 -3.90 0.71 -18.07
CA ASP A 137 -3.62 0.06 -19.36
C ASP A 137 -4.65 -1.08 -19.64
N GLU A 138 -5.10 -1.82 -18.61
CA GLU A 138 -6.21 -2.76 -18.74
C GLU A 138 -7.53 -2.04 -19.13
N VAL A 139 -7.84 -0.90 -18.51
CA VAL A 139 -9.03 -0.09 -18.87
C VAL A 139 -8.92 0.44 -20.30
N ALA A 140 -7.71 0.86 -20.72
CA ALA A 140 -7.44 1.30 -22.09
C ALA A 140 -7.60 0.16 -23.10
N ALA A 141 -7.05 -1.01 -22.81
CA ALA A 141 -7.16 -2.21 -23.65
C ALA A 141 -8.61 -2.67 -23.82
N ALA A 142 -9.46 -2.46 -22.81
CA ALA A 142 -10.90 -2.70 -22.88
C ALA A 142 -11.67 -1.62 -23.66
N GLY A 143 -10.99 -0.59 -24.18
CA GLY A 143 -11.61 0.52 -24.92
C GLY A 143 -12.45 1.45 -24.04
N CYS A 144 -12.24 1.44 -22.73
CA CYS A 144 -13.05 2.16 -21.74
C CYS A 144 -12.51 3.56 -21.40
N LEU A 145 -11.28 3.92 -21.80
CA LEU A 145 -10.74 5.26 -21.58
C LEU A 145 -11.19 6.25 -22.66
N ASN A 146 -11.33 7.51 -22.27
CA ASN A 146 -11.54 8.61 -23.19
C ASN A 146 -10.30 8.81 -24.11
N ALA A 147 -10.54 9.34 -25.32
CA ALA A 147 -9.46 9.62 -26.26
C ALA A 147 -8.47 10.63 -25.68
N GLY A 148 -7.18 10.38 -25.89
CA GLY A 148 -6.10 11.28 -25.43
C GLY A 148 -5.68 11.12 -23.96
N VAL A 149 -6.27 10.18 -23.21
CA VAL A 149 -5.81 9.86 -21.85
C VAL A 149 -4.46 9.14 -21.92
N ASP A 150 -3.42 9.75 -21.35
CA ASP A 150 -2.10 9.13 -21.16
C ASP A 150 -2.08 8.40 -19.81
N THR A 151 -2.06 7.06 -19.85
CA THR A 151 -2.10 6.21 -18.66
C THR A 151 -0.91 6.44 -17.73
N GLY A 152 0.27 6.74 -18.28
CA GLY A 152 1.46 7.02 -17.49
C GLY A 152 1.38 8.37 -16.75
N VAL A 153 0.82 9.41 -17.39
CA VAL A 153 0.57 10.71 -16.73
C VAL A 153 -0.46 10.54 -15.64
N VAL A 154 -1.59 9.89 -15.96
CA VAL A 154 -2.69 9.66 -15.00
C VAL A 154 -2.21 8.81 -13.82
N ALA A 155 -1.44 7.75 -14.04
CA ALA A 155 -0.90 6.92 -12.96
C ALA A 155 -0.04 7.75 -11.97
N ARG A 156 0.82 8.63 -12.47
CA ARG A 156 1.59 9.54 -11.61
C ARG A 156 0.69 10.50 -10.83
N MET A 157 -0.33 11.03 -11.49
CA MET A 157 -1.29 11.95 -10.85
C MET A 157 -2.14 11.24 -9.79
N LEU A 158 -2.55 9.98 -10.02
CA LEU A 158 -3.35 9.21 -9.06
C LEU A 158 -2.54 8.72 -7.86
N SER A 159 -1.26 8.43 -8.05
CA SER A 159 -0.40 7.96 -6.96
C SER A 159 0.03 9.08 -5.99
N ALA A 160 0.15 10.31 -6.46
CA ALA A 160 0.58 11.45 -5.64
C ALA A 160 -0.44 11.84 -4.54
N PRO A 161 -1.76 11.91 -4.78
CA PRO A 161 -2.75 12.18 -3.73
C PRO A 161 -2.75 11.17 -2.60
N GLY A 162 -2.54 9.87 -2.87
CA GLY A 162 -2.44 8.85 -1.80
C GLY A 162 -1.36 9.20 -0.76
N LEU A 163 -0.23 9.72 -1.22
CA LEU A 163 0.83 10.22 -0.35
C LEU A 163 0.43 11.48 0.42
N GLY A 164 -0.23 12.42 -0.27
CA GLY A 164 -0.75 13.65 0.34
C GLY A 164 -1.84 13.38 1.38
N LEU A 165 -2.73 12.44 1.10
CA LEU A 165 -3.77 11.98 2.03
C LEU A 165 -3.16 11.34 3.28
N HIS A 166 -2.11 10.53 3.15
CA HIS A 166 -1.40 9.98 4.30
C HIS A 166 -0.81 11.08 5.20
N LEU A 167 -0.26 12.13 4.62
CA LEU A 167 0.27 13.27 5.39
C LEU A 167 -0.83 14.08 6.08
N SER A 168 -1.99 14.25 5.43
CA SER A 168 -3.11 15.01 6.00
C SER A 168 -3.93 14.19 7.01
N ALA A 169 -4.05 12.89 6.84
CA ALA A 169 -4.78 11.98 7.71
C ALA A 169 -4.19 11.92 9.13
N ARG A 170 -2.89 12.17 9.28
CA ARG A 170 -2.26 12.29 10.62
C ARG A 170 -2.73 13.53 11.41
N ALA A 171 -3.42 14.46 10.76
CA ALA A 171 -3.88 15.72 11.37
C ALA A 171 -5.37 15.72 11.78
N SER A 172 -6.18 14.73 11.37
CA SER A 172 -7.64 14.70 11.58
C SER A 172 -8.12 13.24 11.54
N ASP A 173 -9.34 12.94 12.03
CA ASP A 173 -9.94 11.58 11.99
C ASP A 173 -9.92 11.00 10.55
N PRO A 174 -9.07 9.99 10.29
CA PRO A 174 -8.57 9.74 8.92
C PRO A 174 -9.54 8.96 8.03
N SER A 175 -10.22 7.97 8.57
CA SER A 175 -10.79 6.89 7.74
C SER A 175 -12.13 7.22 7.07
N SER A 176 -13.04 7.91 7.75
CA SER A 176 -14.33 8.27 7.16
C SER A 176 -14.21 9.35 6.09
N ARG A 177 -13.23 10.24 6.25
CA ARG A 177 -12.94 11.32 5.30
C ARG A 177 -12.31 10.80 4.02
N LEU A 178 -11.35 9.85 4.12
CA LEU A 178 -10.68 9.26 2.96
C LEU A 178 -11.67 8.58 2.00
N HIS A 179 -12.65 7.83 2.52
CA HIS A 179 -13.68 7.20 1.68
C HIS A 179 -14.57 8.23 0.98
N ALA A 180 -14.96 9.31 1.65
CA ALA A 180 -15.73 10.35 1.01
C ALA A 180 -14.94 11.12 -0.05
N GLU A 181 -13.65 11.35 0.18
CA GLU A 181 -12.75 12.00 -0.77
C GLU A 181 -12.51 11.14 -2.02
N ILE A 182 -12.30 9.82 -1.87
CA ILE A 182 -12.14 8.93 -3.02
C ILE A 182 -13.45 8.77 -3.82
N GLU A 183 -14.61 8.77 -3.16
CA GLU A 183 -15.90 8.77 -3.83
C GLU A 183 -16.09 10.04 -4.68
N GLN A 184 -15.80 11.21 -4.11
CA GLN A 184 -15.85 12.48 -4.84
C GLN A 184 -14.83 12.52 -5.98
N PHE A 185 -13.62 12.03 -5.72
CA PHE A 185 -12.60 11.91 -6.77
C PHE A 185 -13.13 11.08 -7.95
N TRP A 186 -13.65 9.88 -7.73
CA TRP A 186 -14.16 9.04 -8.82
C TRP A 186 -15.39 9.63 -9.49
N THR A 187 -16.23 10.35 -8.76
CA THR A 187 -17.40 11.06 -9.34
C THR A 187 -16.95 12.11 -10.37
N HIS A 188 -15.85 12.83 -10.12
CA HIS A 188 -15.36 13.87 -11.01
C HIS A 188 -14.36 13.32 -12.04
N ALA A 189 -13.37 12.54 -11.59
CA ALA A 189 -12.33 12.00 -12.47
C ALA A 189 -12.87 10.89 -13.38
N GLY A 190 -13.81 10.06 -12.90
CA GLY A 190 -14.44 9.01 -13.68
C GLY A 190 -15.04 9.53 -14.98
N ALA A 191 -15.80 10.61 -14.90
CA ALA A 191 -16.41 11.23 -16.09
C ALA A 191 -15.38 11.82 -17.08
N THR A 192 -14.18 12.18 -16.58
CA THR A 192 -13.09 12.73 -17.42
C THR A 192 -12.21 11.63 -18.01
N LEU A 193 -11.95 10.57 -17.26
CA LEU A 193 -11.04 9.50 -17.66
C LEU A 193 -11.72 8.39 -18.43
N VAL A 194 -12.95 8.03 -18.04
CA VAL A 194 -13.67 6.86 -18.54
C VAL A 194 -14.78 7.29 -19.49
N ARG A 195 -14.97 6.53 -20.56
CA ARG A 195 -16.07 6.74 -21.50
C ARG A 195 -17.41 6.57 -20.81
N PRO A 196 -18.41 7.42 -21.10
CA PRO A 196 -19.75 7.33 -20.48
C PRO A 196 -20.37 5.93 -20.62
N GLU A 197 -20.11 5.24 -21.74
CA GLU A 197 -20.65 3.91 -22.04
C GLU A 197 -20.05 2.80 -21.15
N ALA A 198 -18.90 3.04 -20.54
CA ALA A 198 -18.21 2.09 -19.66
C ALA A 198 -18.55 2.28 -18.18
N LEU A 199 -19.31 3.33 -17.82
CA LEU A 199 -19.71 3.63 -16.44
C LEU A 199 -20.96 2.84 -15.96
N PRO A 200 -21.95 2.47 -16.83
CA PRO A 200 -23.10 1.71 -16.37
C PRO A 200 -22.68 0.40 -15.70
N GLY A 201 -23.17 0.19 -14.47
CA GLY A 201 -22.82 -0.98 -13.64
C GLY A 201 -21.55 -0.83 -12.83
N VAL A 202 -20.81 0.29 -12.92
CA VAL A 202 -19.69 0.60 -12.04
C VAL A 202 -20.21 1.22 -10.76
N THR A 203 -19.83 0.64 -9.62
CA THR A 203 -20.15 1.15 -8.30
C THR A 203 -19.03 2.09 -7.86
N LEU A 204 -19.29 3.40 -7.93
CA LEU A 204 -18.32 4.43 -7.51
C LEU A 204 -18.25 4.59 -5.98
N ARG A 205 -19.33 4.21 -5.28
CA ARG A 205 -19.43 4.26 -3.83
C ARG A 205 -19.27 2.89 -3.23
N ARG A 206 -18.31 2.72 -2.33
CA ARG A 206 -18.13 1.51 -1.54
C ARG A 206 -18.53 1.77 -0.09
N ALA A 207 -19.46 0.97 0.45
CA ALA A 207 -19.67 0.95 1.88
C ALA A 207 -18.40 0.40 2.56
N ARG A 208 -17.92 1.10 3.60
CA ARG A 208 -16.81 0.59 4.41
C ARG A 208 -17.24 -0.75 5.04
N PRO A 209 -16.38 -1.80 4.99
CA PRO A 209 -16.65 -2.99 5.77
C PRO A 209 -16.80 -2.59 7.24
N THR A 210 -17.93 -2.92 7.85
CA THR A 210 -18.09 -2.81 9.30
C THR A 210 -17.13 -3.79 9.95
N ALA A 211 -16.23 -3.27 10.79
CA ALA A 211 -15.28 -4.04 11.58
C ALA A 211 -15.98 -5.07 12.49
#